data_fcc780db3170f77547d8cd93ee76fb0c
#
_entry.id   fcc780db3170f77547d8cd93ee76fb0c
#
_cell.length_a   1.000
_cell.length_b   1.000
_cell.length_c   1.000
_cell.angle_alpha   90.00
_cell.angle_beta   90.00
_cell.angle_gamma   90.00
#
_symmetry.space_group_name_H-M   'P 1'
#
loop_
_entity.id
_entity.type
_entity.pdbx_description
1 polymer ?
#
loop_
_entity_poly.entity_id
_entity_poly.type
_entity_poly.pdbx_seq_one_letter_code
_entity_poly.pdbx_strand_id
1 'polypeptide(L)'
;ADGSERQVPIADFVLGPQRNALKAGELLRRIKIPASALIRRTAFRQVSLSRNGRSGALLIGTFDPPTGEFVLTVTASTPRPMKFSFSKLPTADDLRGRVEREITAYFDDIHGAPEWRRHMTLHFAEEIRNELAGPAR
;
A
#
# COMPACT_ATOMS: atom_id res chain seq x y z
N ALA A 1 -33.13 -5.30 0.45
CA ALA A 1 -32.13 -4.54 -0.35
C ALA A 1 -32.91 -3.83 -1.47
N ASP A 2 -32.69 -2.53 -1.61
CA ASP A 2 -33.36 -1.67 -2.62
C ASP A 2 -32.76 -1.79 -4.04
N GLY A 3 -31.73 -2.62 -4.20
CA GLY A 3 -31.02 -2.83 -5.47
C GLY A 3 -30.09 -1.67 -5.86
N SER A 4 -29.91 -0.66 -5.02
CA SER A 4 -29.00 0.45 -5.29
C SER A 4 -27.54 0.02 -5.27
N GLU A 5 -26.69 0.70 -6.07
CA GLU A 5 -25.25 0.49 -6.09
C GLU A 5 -24.54 1.80 -5.69
N ARG A 6 -23.49 1.69 -4.88
CA ARG A 6 -22.55 2.78 -4.65
C ARG A 6 -21.12 2.33 -4.97
N GLN A 7 -20.29 3.28 -5.34
CA GLN A 7 -18.87 3.04 -5.56
C GLN A 7 -18.06 3.66 -4.41
N VAL A 8 -17.06 2.93 -3.93
CA VAL A 8 -16.16 3.38 -2.88
C VAL A 8 -14.73 3.25 -3.43
N PRO A 9 -13.91 4.31 -3.39
CA PRO A 9 -12.50 4.20 -3.71
C PRO A 9 -11.84 3.13 -2.84
N ILE A 10 -10.92 2.34 -3.40
CA ILE A 10 -10.27 1.26 -2.65
C ILE A 10 -9.51 1.80 -1.42
N ALA A 11 -8.98 3.02 -1.50
CA ALA A 11 -8.29 3.66 -0.38
C ALA A 11 -9.22 3.94 0.83
N ASP A 12 -10.53 4.06 0.58
CA ASP A 12 -11.55 4.34 1.59
C ASP A 12 -12.34 3.08 1.98
N PHE A 13 -12.02 1.92 1.38
CA PHE A 13 -12.75 0.69 1.65
C PHE A 13 -12.28 -0.02 2.92
N VAL A 14 -10.97 -0.13 3.16
CA VAL A 14 -10.41 -0.75 4.37
C VAL A 14 -10.19 0.34 5.42
N LEU A 15 -10.97 0.30 6.49
CA LEU A 15 -10.99 1.33 7.54
C LEU A 15 -10.10 0.98 8.74
N GLY A 16 -9.72 -0.29 8.89
CA GLY A 16 -8.92 -0.80 9.99
C GLY A 16 -9.01 -2.31 10.12
N PRO A 17 -8.45 -2.90 11.18
CA PRO A 17 -8.51 -4.33 11.43
C PRO A 17 -9.96 -4.83 11.44
N GLN A 18 -10.28 -5.80 10.58
CA GLN A 18 -11.63 -6.38 10.43
C GLN A 18 -12.76 -5.35 10.19
N ARG A 19 -12.41 -4.15 9.73
CA ARG A 19 -13.36 -3.06 9.46
C ARG A 19 -13.24 -2.60 8.01
N ASN A 20 -14.38 -2.55 7.34
CA ASN A 20 -14.49 -2.03 5.97
C ASN A 20 -15.67 -1.04 5.87
N ALA A 21 -15.84 -0.45 4.69
CA ALA A 21 -16.86 0.57 4.43
C ALA A 21 -18.25 0.01 4.11
N LEU A 22 -18.46 -1.32 4.14
CA LEU A 22 -19.77 -1.91 3.92
C LEU A 22 -20.69 -1.60 5.10
N LYS A 23 -21.93 -1.26 4.80
CA LYS A 23 -23.01 -1.09 5.78
C LYS A 23 -23.77 -2.41 5.95
N ALA A 24 -24.58 -2.49 7.01
CA ALA A 24 -25.45 -3.65 7.19
C ALA A 24 -26.34 -3.86 5.97
N GLY A 25 -26.39 -5.10 5.47
CA GLY A 25 -27.13 -5.46 4.28
C GLY A 25 -26.45 -5.18 2.93
N GLU A 26 -25.25 -4.58 2.94
CA GLU A 26 -24.45 -4.41 1.71
C GLU A 26 -23.50 -5.58 1.48
N LEU A 27 -23.20 -5.83 0.21
CA LEU A 27 -22.18 -6.78 -0.22
C LEU A 27 -21.26 -6.17 -1.27
N LEU A 28 -20.00 -6.60 -1.31
CA LEU A 28 -19.07 -6.23 -2.36
C LEU A 28 -19.41 -7.02 -3.62
N ARG A 29 -19.95 -6.34 -4.63
CA ARG A 29 -20.38 -6.95 -5.88
C ARG A 29 -19.26 -7.08 -6.91
N ARG A 30 -18.40 -6.04 -7.02
CA ARG A 30 -17.33 -6.01 -8.03
C ARG A 30 -16.20 -5.05 -7.63
N ILE A 31 -15.02 -5.29 -8.18
CA ILE A 31 -13.87 -4.39 -8.13
C ILE A 31 -13.61 -3.91 -9.56
N LYS A 32 -13.52 -2.59 -9.75
CA LYS A 32 -13.15 -1.98 -11.02
C LYS A 32 -11.69 -1.58 -11.01
N ILE A 33 -10.91 -2.10 -11.93
CA ILE A 33 -9.51 -1.74 -12.15
C ILE A 33 -9.45 -0.95 -13.46
N PRO A 34 -9.04 0.33 -13.44
CA PRO A 34 -8.92 1.10 -14.67
C PRO A 34 -7.78 0.54 -15.55
N ALA A 35 -7.97 0.54 -16.87
CA ALA A 35 -6.96 0.03 -17.81
C ALA A 35 -5.60 0.72 -17.65
N SER A 36 -5.59 2.02 -17.32
CA SER A 36 -4.36 2.77 -17.03
C SER A 36 -3.57 2.22 -15.84
N ALA A 37 -4.18 1.51 -14.91
CA ALA A 37 -3.47 0.86 -13.82
C ALA A 37 -2.70 -0.39 -14.27
N LEU A 38 -3.12 -1.03 -15.38
CA LEU A 38 -2.52 -2.27 -15.87
C LEU A 38 -1.23 -2.05 -16.67
N ILE A 39 -0.96 -0.83 -17.11
CA ILE A 39 0.25 -0.48 -17.88
C ILE A 39 1.34 0.16 -17.01
N ARG A 40 1.08 0.38 -15.72
CA ARG A 40 2.06 0.92 -14.80
C ARG A 40 3.16 -0.09 -14.50
N ARG A 41 4.39 0.37 -14.36
CA ARG A 41 5.46 -0.44 -13.78
C ARG A 41 5.15 -0.68 -12.31
N THR A 42 5.35 -1.90 -11.83
CA THR A 42 4.99 -2.30 -10.47
C THR A 42 6.16 -3.02 -9.81
N ALA A 43 6.43 -2.69 -8.56
CA ALA A 43 7.35 -3.40 -7.68
C ALA A 43 6.63 -3.81 -6.39
N PHE A 44 6.98 -4.98 -5.86
CA PHE A 44 6.31 -5.59 -4.71
C PHE A 44 7.33 -6.10 -3.70
N ARG A 45 7.09 -5.86 -2.42
CA ARG A 45 7.87 -6.41 -1.30
C ARG A 45 6.95 -6.91 -0.19
N GLN A 46 7.31 -8.06 0.35
CA GLN A 46 6.57 -8.69 1.45
C GLN A 46 7.53 -9.43 2.37
N VAL A 47 7.26 -9.39 3.66
CA VAL A 47 7.96 -10.19 4.66
C VAL A 47 7.00 -10.72 5.72
N SER A 48 7.28 -11.93 6.19
CA SER A 48 6.61 -12.61 7.31
C SER A 48 7.66 -13.22 8.22
N LEU A 49 7.36 -13.38 9.50
CA LEU A 49 8.26 -14.04 10.46
C LEU A 49 8.40 -15.55 10.22
N SER A 50 7.46 -16.16 9.50
CA SER A 50 7.52 -17.56 9.11
C SER A 50 7.10 -17.73 7.65
N ARG A 51 7.49 -18.85 7.02
CA ARG A 51 7.25 -19.12 5.60
C ARG A 51 5.78 -18.99 5.17
N ASN A 52 4.84 -19.41 6.02
CA ASN A 52 3.39 -19.36 5.76
C ASN A 52 2.68 -18.39 6.71
N GLY A 53 3.43 -17.50 7.37
CA GLY A 53 2.88 -16.53 8.31
C GLY A 53 2.16 -15.37 7.64
N ARG A 54 1.36 -14.67 8.43
CA ARG A 54 0.80 -13.38 7.99
C ARG A 54 1.91 -12.37 7.76
N SER A 55 1.69 -11.51 6.76
CA SER A 55 2.65 -10.46 6.43
C SER A 55 2.85 -9.49 7.59
N GLY A 56 4.10 -9.29 7.98
CA GLY A 56 4.49 -8.24 8.92
C GLY A 56 4.59 -6.88 8.22
N ALA A 57 5.05 -6.87 6.97
CA ALA A 57 5.01 -5.72 6.08
C ALA A 57 4.76 -6.18 4.65
N LEU A 58 3.95 -5.41 3.91
CA LEU A 58 3.68 -5.61 2.49
C LEU A 58 3.58 -4.25 1.83
N LEU A 59 4.40 -4.02 0.82
CA LEU A 59 4.44 -2.76 0.07
C LEU A 59 4.31 -3.03 -1.42
N ILE A 60 3.58 -2.13 -2.08
CA ILE A 60 3.42 -2.11 -3.54
C ILE A 60 3.75 -0.71 -4.01
N GLY A 61 4.74 -0.59 -4.89
CA GLY A 61 5.02 0.63 -5.63
C GLY A 61 4.50 0.54 -7.05
N THR A 62 3.99 1.63 -7.57
CA THR A 62 3.68 1.76 -8.99
C THR A 62 4.29 3.04 -9.54
N PHE A 63 4.78 2.97 -10.77
CA PHE A 63 5.33 4.10 -11.50
C PHE A 63 4.67 4.17 -12.88
N ASP A 64 4.22 5.35 -13.24
CA ASP A 64 3.62 5.63 -14.54
C ASP A 64 4.63 6.36 -15.44
N PRO A 65 5.30 5.69 -16.40
CA PRO A 65 6.35 6.32 -17.20
C PRO A 65 5.90 7.58 -17.97
N PRO A 66 4.68 7.61 -18.57
CA PRO A 66 4.20 8.80 -19.29
C PRO A 66 4.06 10.04 -18.43
N THR A 67 3.57 9.90 -17.19
CA THR A 67 3.29 11.04 -16.29
C THR A 67 4.42 11.28 -15.29
N GLY A 68 5.25 10.26 -15.04
CA GLY A 68 6.24 10.28 -13.97
C GLY A 68 5.66 10.01 -12.58
N GLU A 69 4.35 9.82 -12.45
CA GLU A 69 3.69 9.60 -11.15
C GLU A 69 4.21 8.33 -10.47
N PHE A 70 4.61 8.48 -9.23
CA PHE A 70 4.97 7.37 -8.35
C PHE A 70 3.97 7.25 -7.21
N VAL A 71 3.51 6.03 -6.94
CA VAL A 71 2.61 5.72 -5.82
C VAL A 71 3.17 4.56 -5.03
N LEU A 72 3.32 4.74 -3.72
CA LEU A 72 3.63 3.67 -2.77
C LEU A 72 2.38 3.38 -1.94
N THR A 73 2.02 2.10 -1.83
CA THR A 73 1.00 1.61 -0.90
C THR A 73 1.65 0.73 0.15
N VAL A 74 1.47 1.09 1.41
CA VAL A 74 1.95 0.34 2.58
C VAL A 74 0.76 -0.34 3.24
N THR A 75 0.87 -1.63 3.50
CA THR A 75 -0.14 -2.42 4.19
C THR A 75 0.50 -3.53 5.01
N ALA A 76 -0.29 -4.26 5.78
CA ALA A 76 0.11 -5.28 6.74
C ALA A 76 0.90 -4.74 7.96
N SER A 77 1.80 -3.78 7.78
CA SER A 77 2.51 -3.14 8.90
C SER A 77 1.68 -2.06 9.60
N THR A 78 0.66 -1.53 8.95
CA THR A 78 -0.18 -0.42 9.43
C THR A 78 -1.62 -0.86 9.67
N PRO A 79 -2.39 -0.20 10.56
CA PRO A 79 -3.78 -0.56 10.88
C PRO A 79 -4.74 -0.52 9.69
N ARG A 80 -4.42 0.24 8.66
CA ARG A 80 -5.11 0.29 7.36
C ARG A 80 -4.10 0.54 6.25
N PRO A 81 -4.44 0.23 4.99
CA PRO A 81 -3.57 0.60 3.88
C PRO A 81 -3.33 2.12 3.84
N MET A 82 -2.06 2.50 3.68
CA MET A 82 -1.61 3.88 3.55
C MET A 82 -1.07 4.10 2.14
N LYS A 83 -1.52 5.16 1.48
CA LYS A 83 -1.14 5.50 0.10
C LYS A 83 -0.35 6.80 0.07
N PHE A 84 0.83 6.76 -0.55
CA PHE A 84 1.73 7.91 -0.74
C PHE A 84 1.85 8.18 -2.24
N SER A 85 1.29 9.28 -2.72
CA SER A 85 1.34 9.67 -4.14
C SER A 85 2.30 10.83 -4.34
N PHE A 86 3.13 10.75 -5.39
CA PHE A 86 4.08 11.77 -5.80
C PHE A 86 3.89 12.03 -7.30
N SER A 87 3.88 13.28 -7.71
CA SER A 87 3.74 13.66 -9.14
C SER A 87 4.94 13.27 -10.00
N LYS A 88 6.06 12.92 -9.37
CA LYS A 88 7.27 12.37 -9.99
C LYS A 88 7.93 11.38 -9.03
N LEU A 89 8.88 10.59 -9.54
CA LEU A 89 9.66 9.70 -8.67
C LEU A 89 10.37 10.53 -7.59
N PRO A 90 10.10 10.28 -6.29
CA PRO A 90 10.72 11.06 -5.21
C PRO A 90 12.19 10.69 -5.02
N THR A 91 12.95 11.56 -4.34
CA THR A 91 14.25 11.18 -3.78
C THR A 91 14.05 10.13 -2.66
N ALA A 92 15.09 9.42 -2.27
CA ALA A 92 15.02 8.48 -1.15
C ALA A 92 14.63 9.20 0.15
N ASP A 93 15.21 10.37 0.40
CA ASP A 93 14.96 11.18 1.59
C ASP A 93 13.52 11.73 1.63
N ASP A 94 12.99 12.22 0.49
CA ASP A 94 11.61 12.70 0.42
C ASP A 94 10.61 11.58 0.69
N LEU A 95 10.83 10.39 0.08
CA LEU A 95 9.99 9.23 0.30
C LEU A 95 10.03 8.80 1.77
N ARG A 96 11.24 8.61 2.31
CA ARG A 96 11.46 8.21 3.69
C ARG A 96 10.83 9.19 4.67
N GLY A 97 11.14 10.47 4.52
CA GLY A 97 10.63 11.53 5.41
C GLY A 97 9.09 11.63 5.36
N ARG A 98 8.48 11.40 4.22
CA ARG A 98 7.01 11.39 4.11
C ARG A 98 6.39 10.16 4.77
N VAL A 99 6.94 8.97 4.54
CA VAL A 99 6.48 7.73 5.18
C VAL A 99 6.58 7.83 6.70
N GLU A 100 7.71 8.33 7.22
CA GLU A 100 7.93 8.50 8.67
C GLU A 100 6.97 9.51 9.30
N ARG A 101 6.65 10.61 8.62
CA ARG A 101 5.71 11.62 9.16
C ARG A 101 4.26 11.15 9.15
N GLU A 102 3.84 10.42 8.12
CA GLU A 102 2.43 10.09 7.94
C GLU A 102 2.04 8.75 8.60
N ILE A 103 2.98 7.80 8.77
CA ILE A 103 2.70 6.57 9.52
C ILE A 103 2.99 6.81 11.00
N THR A 104 1.93 7.08 11.75
CA THR A 104 2.00 7.34 13.19
C THR A 104 1.79 6.10 14.06
N ALA A 105 1.33 4.98 13.47
CA ALA A 105 1.09 3.74 14.19
C ALA A 105 1.42 2.52 13.34
N TYR A 106 2.11 1.57 13.93
CA TYR A 106 2.38 0.24 13.39
C TYR A 106 1.68 -0.80 14.26
N PHE A 107 1.32 -1.95 13.66
CA PHE A 107 0.77 -3.06 14.43
C PHE A 107 1.78 -3.58 15.45
N ASP A 108 1.26 -3.94 16.62
CA ASP A 108 1.96 -4.68 17.67
C ASP A 108 1.23 -6.01 17.90
N ASP A 109 1.75 -7.09 17.33
CA ASP A 109 1.18 -8.43 17.45
C ASP A 109 2.25 -9.50 17.27
N ILE A 110 1.84 -10.77 17.38
CA ILE A 110 2.74 -11.94 17.23
C ILE A 110 3.38 -12.06 15.83
N HIS A 111 2.97 -11.24 14.85
CA HIS A 111 3.51 -11.23 13.49
C HIS A 111 4.56 -10.15 13.28
N GLY A 112 4.95 -9.42 14.31
CA GLY A 112 6.03 -8.45 14.32
C GLY A 112 5.80 -7.25 15.22
N ALA A 113 6.85 -6.85 15.93
CA ALA A 113 6.87 -5.66 16.77
C ALA A 113 6.83 -4.37 15.91
N PRO A 114 6.33 -3.24 16.44
CA PRO A 114 6.22 -1.97 15.72
C PRO A 114 7.55 -1.47 15.13
N GLU A 115 8.64 -1.57 15.87
CA GLU A 115 9.97 -1.11 15.43
C GLU A 115 10.47 -1.91 14.24
N TRP A 116 10.29 -3.24 14.27
CA TRP A 116 10.64 -4.12 13.16
C TRP A 116 9.79 -3.83 11.93
N ARG A 117 8.46 -3.64 12.10
CA ARG A 117 7.55 -3.27 11.01
C ARG A 117 7.90 -1.93 10.40
N ARG A 118 8.26 -0.94 11.24
CA ARG A 118 8.76 0.36 10.78
C ARG A 118 10.03 0.20 9.96
N HIS A 119 11.02 -0.55 10.48
CA HIS A 119 12.27 -0.81 9.77
C HIS A 119 12.03 -1.44 8.40
N MET A 120 11.23 -2.52 8.35
CA MET A 120 10.92 -3.23 7.09
C MET A 120 10.13 -2.34 6.12
N THR A 121 9.23 -1.52 6.61
CA THR A 121 8.48 -0.57 5.78
C THR A 121 9.41 0.43 5.09
N LEU A 122 10.33 1.04 5.82
CA LEU A 122 11.28 2.01 5.26
C LEU A 122 12.27 1.35 4.30
N HIS A 123 12.79 0.18 4.66
CA HIS A 123 13.68 -0.60 3.82
C HIS A 123 13.02 -0.98 2.49
N PHE A 124 11.84 -1.53 2.53
CA PHE A 124 11.09 -1.91 1.32
C PHE A 124 10.65 -0.71 0.48
N ALA A 125 10.32 0.41 1.11
CA ALA A 125 10.00 1.64 0.38
C ALA A 125 11.19 2.10 -0.48
N GLU A 126 12.40 2.05 0.07
CA GLU A 126 13.64 2.40 -0.64
C GLU A 126 13.96 1.41 -1.75
N GLU A 127 13.87 0.10 -1.51
CA GLU A 127 14.09 -0.92 -2.54
C GLU A 127 13.12 -0.77 -3.72
N ILE A 128 11.81 -0.58 -3.44
CA ILE A 128 10.77 -0.36 -4.45
C ILE A 128 11.08 0.90 -5.26
N ARG A 129 11.42 2.00 -4.58
CA ARG A 129 11.79 3.25 -5.25
C ARG A 129 12.99 3.05 -6.19
N ASN A 130 14.03 2.36 -5.73
CA ASN A 130 15.24 2.11 -6.51
C ASN A 130 14.97 1.19 -7.71
N GLU A 131 14.16 0.15 -7.55
CA GLU A 131 13.74 -0.73 -8.64
C GLU A 131 12.96 0.04 -9.71
N LEU A 132 12.02 0.89 -9.32
CA LEU A 132 11.20 1.68 -10.24
C LEU A 132 11.95 2.87 -10.85
N ALA A 133 13.06 3.32 -10.26
CA ALA A 133 13.97 4.30 -10.85
C ALA A 133 14.80 3.74 -12.01
N GLY A 134 15.04 2.43 -12.01
CA GLY A 134 15.82 1.76 -13.03
C GLY A 134 15.09 1.64 -14.38
N PRO A 135 15.76 1.15 -15.44
CA PRO A 135 15.12 0.87 -16.71
C PRO A 135 14.01 -0.16 -16.57
N ALA A 136 13.03 -0.12 -17.48
CA ALA A 136 12.03 -1.19 -17.57
C ALA A 136 12.74 -2.50 -17.93
N ARG A 137 12.48 -3.55 -17.12
CA ARG A 137 12.93 -4.92 -17.41
C ARG A 137 11.95 -5.61 -18.33
#